data_15a318be580c35d319add283016b6b69
#
_entry.id   15a318be580c35d319add283016b6b69
#
_cell.length_a   1.000
_cell.length_b   1.000
_cell.length_c   1.000
_cell.angle_alpha   90.00
_cell.angle_beta   90.00
_cell.angle_gamma   90.00
#
_symmetry.space_group_name_H-M   'P 1'
#
loop_
_entity.id
_entity.type
_entity.pdbx_description
1 polymer ?
#
loop_
_entity_poly.entity_id
_entity_poly.type
_entity_poly.pdbx_seq_one_letter_code
_entity_poly.pdbx_strand_id
1 'polypeptide(L)' 'MKKREELDKFRDMPEDELRAEAARLRESLFRLKFKLALGEVDAVKRIRQAKKSLARIETLTRQRSTQTQS' A
#
# COMPACT_ATOMS: atom_id res chain seq x y z
N MET A 1 -13.78 -2.96 10.84
CA MET A 1 -12.88 -3.14 11.19
C MET A 1 -11.55 -2.92 10.60
N LYS A 2 -10.92 -3.93 10.05
CA LYS A 2 -9.53 -3.82 9.66
C LYS A 2 -9.26 -2.72 8.63
N LYS A 3 -10.22 -2.47 7.73
CA LYS A 3 -10.04 -1.45 6.70
C LYS A 3 -9.96 -0.04 7.26
N ARG A 4 -10.81 0.25 8.25
CA ARG A 4 -10.81 1.57 8.89
C ARG A 4 -9.56 1.79 9.71
N GLU A 5 -9.13 0.77 10.43
CA GLU A 5 -7.92 0.85 11.24
C GLU A 5 -6.71 1.15 10.37
N GLU A 6 -6.63 0.51 9.22
CA GLU A 6 -5.53 0.73 8.30
C GLU A 6 -5.55 2.14 7.71
N LEU A 7 -6.73 2.63 7.32
CA LEU A 7 -6.88 3.98 6.83
C LEU A 7 -6.50 5.02 7.87
N ASP A 8 -6.97 4.82 9.10
CA ASP A 8 -6.67 5.74 10.18
C ASP A 8 -5.17 5.77 10.48
N LYS A 9 -4.54 4.62 10.44
CA LYS A 9 -3.11 4.52 10.62
C LYS A 9 -2.36 5.33 9.57
N PHE A 10 -2.76 5.19 8.31
CA PHE A 10 -2.10 5.92 7.23
C PHE A 10 -2.36 7.42 7.31
N ARG A 11 -3.54 7.83 7.74
CA ARG A 11 -3.87 9.25 7.87
C ARG A 11 -2.99 9.95 8.88
N ASP A 12 -2.61 9.24 9.94
CA ASP A 12 -1.78 9.80 11.00
C ASP A 12 -0.30 9.80 10.65
N MET A 13 0.08 9.12 9.57
CA MET A 13 1.48 9.03 9.19
C MET A 13 1.96 10.29 8.48
N PRO A 14 3.19 10.76 8.81
CA PRO A 14 3.81 11.82 8.03
C PRO A 14 4.05 11.37 6.58
N GLU A 15 4.19 12.33 5.69
CA GLU A 15 4.36 12.04 4.27
C GLU A 15 5.58 11.16 4.00
N ASP A 16 6.67 11.41 4.73
CA ASP A 16 7.89 10.61 4.59
C ASP A 16 7.64 9.15 4.89
N GLU A 17 6.88 8.89 5.96
CA GLU A 17 6.56 7.53 6.35
C GLU A 17 5.61 6.87 5.35
N LEU A 18 4.67 7.64 4.81
CA LEU A 18 3.76 7.12 3.80
C LEU A 18 4.53 6.70 2.55
N ARG A 19 5.49 7.50 2.13
CA ARG A 19 6.32 7.16 0.97
C ARG A 19 7.15 5.92 1.23
N ALA A 20 7.72 5.82 2.42
CA ALA A 20 8.51 4.65 2.79
C ALA A 20 7.65 3.39 2.80
N GLU A 21 6.44 3.51 3.35
CA GLU A 21 5.51 2.38 3.38
C GLU A 21 5.10 1.97 1.97
N ALA A 22 4.84 2.94 1.10
CA ALA A 22 4.50 2.66 -0.30
C ALA A 22 5.62 1.93 -1.00
N ALA A 23 6.86 2.38 -0.79
CA ALA A 23 8.02 1.73 -1.39
C ALA A 23 8.15 0.29 -0.90
N ARG A 24 7.94 0.08 0.40
CA ARG A 24 8.00 -1.25 0.99
C ARG A 24 6.93 -2.16 0.40
N LEU A 25 5.72 -1.65 0.23
CA LEU A 25 4.64 -2.43 -0.35
C LEU A 25 4.90 -2.77 -1.82
N ARG A 26 5.47 -1.83 -2.58
CA ARG A 26 5.85 -2.11 -3.96
C ARG A 26 6.90 -3.20 -4.05
N GLU A 27 7.87 -3.16 -3.16
CA GLU A 27 8.89 -4.19 -3.09
C GLU A 27 8.30 -5.54 -2.74
N SER A 28 7.40 -5.56 -1.75
CA SER A 28 6.69 -6.78 -1.37
C SER A 28 5.89 -7.34 -2.54
N LEU A 29 5.19 -6.46 -3.27
CA LEU A 29 4.43 -6.89 -4.45
C LEU A 29 5.33 -7.54 -5.48
N PHE A 30 6.48 -6.94 -5.72
CA PHE A 30 7.44 -7.48 -6.68
C PHE A 30 7.88 -8.89 -6.27
N ARG A 31 8.22 -9.07 -5.00
CA ARG A 31 8.63 -10.37 -4.49
C ARG A 31 7.50 -11.39 -4.57
N LEU A 32 6.28 -10.97 -4.24
CA LEU A 32 5.13 -11.86 -4.27
C LEU A 32 4.79 -12.30 -5.69
N LYS A 33 4.91 -11.38 -6.65
CA LYS A 33 4.70 -11.73 -8.05
C LYS A 33 5.73 -12.75 -8.52
N PHE A 34 6.96 -12.61 -8.07
CA PHE A 34 8.02 -13.55 -8.37
C PHE A 34 7.70 -14.93 -7.80
N LYS A 35 7.26 -14.97 -6.55
CA LYS A 35 6.87 -16.23 -5.91
C LYS A 35 5.71 -16.89 -6.63
N LEU A 36 4.75 -16.09 -7.07
CA LEU A 36 3.62 -16.62 -7.82
C LEU A 36 4.09 -17.26 -9.13
N ALA A 37 5.04 -16.64 -9.79
CA ALA A 37 5.62 -17.18 -11.01
C ALA A 37 6.31 -18.51 -10.77
N LEU A 38 6.82 -18.72 -9.55
CA LEU A 38 7.44 -19.99 -9.17
C LEU A 38 6.43 -21.04 -8.72
N GLY A 39 5.14 -20.71 -8.73
CA GLY A 39 4.10 -21.67 -8.42
C GLY A 39 3.52 -21.59 -7.03
N GLU A 40 3.87 -20.57 -6.24
CA GLU A 40 3.33 -20.40 -4.91
C GLU A 40 1.94 -19.74 -4.96
N VAL A 41 0.90 -20.56 -4.89
CA VAL A 41 -0.47 -20.10 -5.03
C VAL A 41 -0.89 -19.16 -3.90
N ASP A 42 -0.35 -19.36 -2.70
CA ASP A 42 -0.68 -18.53 -1.54
C ASP A 42 -0.31 -17.07 -1.75
N ALA A 43 0.60 -16.79 -2.66
CA ALA A 43 1.02 -15.43 -2.92
C ALA A 43 -0.11 -14.56 -3.48
N VAL A 44 -1.12 -15.16 -4.12
CA VAL A 44 -2.24 -14.42 -4.70
C VAL A 44 -2.96 -13.59 -3.65
N LYS A 45 -3.25 -14.16 -2.50
CA LYS A 45 -3.95 -13.45 -1.43
C LYS A 45 -3.12 -12.28 -0.92
N ARG A 46 -1.83 -12.50 -0.75
CA ARG A 46 -0.93 -11.46 -0.26
C ARG A 46 -0.77 -10.35 -1.27
N ILE A 47 -0.74 -10.70 -2.56
CA ILE A 47 -0.67 -9.70 -3.62
C ILE A 47 -1.90 -8.79 -3.59
N ARG A 48 -3.09 -9.36 -3.44
CA ARG A 48 -4.32 -8.59 -3.37
C ARG A 48 -4.30 -7.63 -2.19
N GLN A 49 -3.87 -8.11 -1.04
CA GLN A 49 -3.81 -7.31 0.16
C GLN A 49 -2.81 -6.17 0.03
N ALA A 50 -1.63 -6.47 -0.49
CA ALA A 50 -0.60 -5.46 -0.71
C ALA A 50 -1.07 -4.38 -1.69
N LYS A 51 -1.76 -4.80 -2.76
CA LYS A 51 -2.32 -3.85 -3.73
C LYS A 51 -3.34 -2.92 -3.10
N LYS A 52 -4.20 -3.45 -2.23
CA LYS A 52 -5.21 -2.65 -1.56
C LYS A 52 -4.56 -1.61 -0.64
N SER A 53 -3.57 -2.05 0.13
CA SER A 53 -2.87 -1.14 1.04
C SER A 53 -2.14 -0.05 0.26
N LEU A 54 -1.48 -0.43 -0.82
CA LEU A 54 -0.77 0.53 -1.66
C LEU A 54 -1.74 1.54 -2.29
N ALA A 55 -2.89 1.06 -2.76
CA ALA A 55 -3.90 1.95 -3.34
C ALA A 55 -4.40 2.96 -2.33
N ARG A 56 -4.57 2.57 -1.07
CA ARG A 56 -4.98 3.48 -0.02
C ARG A 56 -3.94 4.56 0.24
N ILE A 57 -2.68 4.17 0.28
CA ILE A 57 -1.59 5.11 0.47
C ILE A 57 -1.52 6.09 -0.69
N GLU A 58 -1.64 5.59 -1.91
CA GLU A 58 -1.62 6.45 -3.09
C GLU A 58 -2.79 7.43 -3.10
N THR A 59 -3.96 6.98 -2.69
CA THR A 59 -5.13 7.83 -2.58
C THR A 59 -4.90 8.96 -1.58
N LEU A 60 -4.38 8.63 -0.41
CA LEU A 60 -4.08 9.64 0.60
C LEU A 60 -3.03 10.63 0.13
N THR A 61 -2.02 10.14 -0.54
CA THR A 61 -0.98 11.01 -1.08
C THR A 61 -1.54 11.98 -2.10
N ARG A 62 -2.43 11.51 -2.96
CA ARG A 62 -3.11 12.37 -3.92
C ARG A 62 -3.98 13.42 -3.25
N GLN A 63 -4.73 13.01 -2.24
CA GLN A 63 -5.59 13.93 -1.52
C GLN A 63 -4.80 15.04 -0.87
N ARG A 64 -3.67 14.71 -0.26
CA ARG A 64 -2.80 15.68 0.36
C ARG A 64 -2.23 16.64 -0.67
N SER A 65 -1.82 16.10 -1.80
CA SER A 65 -1.28 16.90 -2.89
C SER A 65 -2.32 17.88 -3.42
N THR A 66 -3.54 17.40 -3.62
CA THR A 66 -4.64 18.22 -4.09
C THR A 66 -4.99 19.34 -3.09
N GLN A 67 -5.01 19.02 -1.82
CA GLN A 67 -5.27 19.99 -0.77
C GLN A 67 -4.19 21.06 -0.71
N THR A 68 -2.96 20.66 -0.93
CA THR A 68 -1.85 21.59 -0.90
C THR A 68 -1.91 22.59 -2.07
N GLN A 69 -2.41 22.13 -3.19
CA GLN A 69 -2.50 22.97 -4.38
C GLN A 69 -3.68 23.91 -4.38
N SER A 70 -4.70 23.61 -3.64
CA SER A 70 -5.87 24.46 -3.55
C SER A 70 -5.75 25.44 -2.42
#